data_a9faa7fd0199a594d0a6840f36328768
#
_entry.id   a9faa7fd0199a594d0a6840f36328768
#
_cell.length_a   1.000
_cell.length_b   1.000
_cell.length_c   1.000
_cell.angle_alpha   90.00
_cell.angle_beta   90.00
_cell.angle_gamma   90.00
#
_symmetry.space_group_name_H-M   'P 1'
#
loop_
_entity.id
_entity.type
_entity.pdbx_description
1 polymer ?
#
loop_
_entity_poly.entity_id
_entity_poly.type
_entity_poly.pdbx_seq_one_letter_code
_entity_poly.pdbx_strand_id
1 'polypeptide(L)'
;MTHSENQSFSIKVLSTGDLFEVPANRTMLHVLYENGYEVPLDCSNGRCGTCKTRYVSGEIDHRDTTLTKAERSGYLTVCVSRALSGQVVLDLPAAKSAQPVARPVAIVEAPVCVACLNCVRFCTFGAAHIDDSLIGVGGIVGAASIDKDLCTGCGLCAAACPTGAIEMNINTHDQVIDTIQMLNTDALHTGEQFGIKAAPFSPLAKVMLFACSQCRATAHQVSDQQNLSLERLANTQVVDVPCSGRIDTLQLMHAFESGANGVMVAGCQPGDCYFNTGNLHAAQRVNRIADWLSDCGLHRDQVKMVNLSPGDGQNLADGLKALALKVSEIDPDPAQEKRTADQPEAVHA
;
A
#
# COMPACT_ATOMS: atom_id res chain seq x y z
N MET A 1 14.08 13.52 22.08
CA MET A 1 15.38 12.84 21.84
C MET A 1 15.86 13.35 20.49
N THR A 2 16.97 14.09 20.47
CA THR A 2 17.56 14.62 19.23
C THR A 2 18.06 13.45 18.41
N HIS A 3 17.46 13.22 17.23
CA HIS A 3 17.98 12.25 16.26
C HIS A 3 19.37 12.73 15.85
N SER A 4 20.42 11.95 16.16
CA SER A 4 21.72 12.15 15.58
C SER A 4 21.59 12.16 14.06
N GLU A 5 22.22 13.13 13.40
CA GLU A 5 22.26 13.15 11.93
C GLU A 5 22.71 11.78 11.42
N ASN A 6 21.97 11.23 10.47
CA ASN A 6 22.32 9.93 9.88
C ASN A 6 23.68 10.05 9.21
N GLN A 7 24.59 9.14 9.53
CA GLN A 7 25.87 9.00 8.83
C GLN A 7 25.82 7.82 7.87
N SER A 8 26.56 7.88 6.78
CA SER A 8 26.77 6.72 5.91
C SER A 8 27.65 5.68 6.62
N PHE A 9 27.38 4.41 6.31
CA PHE A 9 28.15 3.26 6.84
C PHE A 9 28.10 2.13 5.83
N SER A 10 28.86 1.06 6.04
CA SER A 10 28.85 -0.13 5.17
C SER A 10 28.16 -1.31 5.82
N ILE A 11 27.52 -2.13 5.00
CA ILE A 11 27.06 -3.46 5.35
C ILE A 11 27.86 -4.51 4.59
N LYS A 12 28.26 -5.57 5.29
CA LYS A 12 28.87 -6.75 4.69
C LYS A 12 27.95 -7.95 4.87
N VAL A 13 27.67 -8.67 3.80
CA VAL A 13 26.90 -9.91 3.88
C VAL A 13 27.85 -11.06 4.14
N LEU A 14 27.64 -11.79 5.23
CA LEU A 14 28.56 -12.84 5.70
C LEU A 14 28.70 -13.99 4.68
N SER A 15 27.58 -14.44 4.12
CA SER A 15 27.51 -15.61 3.25
C SER A 15 28.18 -15.42 1.88
N THR A 16 28.15 -14.19 1.33
CA THR A 16 28.68 -13.87 0.01
C THR A 16 29.95 -13.04 0.05
N GLY A 17 30.22 -12.37 1.17
CA GLY A 17 31.32 -11.43 1.32
C GLY A 17 31.05 -10.06 0.68
N ASP A 18 29.88 -9.85 0.09
CA ASP A 18 29.52 -8.59 -0.56
C ASP A 18 29.54 -7.42 0.43
N LEU A 19 30.03 -6.29 -0.05
CA LEU A 19 30.14 -5.06 0.72
C LEU A 19 29.37 -3.95 0.00
N PHE A 20 28.46 -3.29 0.74
CA PHE A 20 27.64 -2.20 0.20
C PHE A 20 27.71 -0.97 1.11
N GLU A 21 27.76 0.21 0.53
CA GLU A 21 27.58 1.46 1.27
C GLU A 21 26.09 1.75 1.50
N VAL A 22 25.73 2.14 2.72
CA VAL A 22 24.39 2.62 3.10
C VAL A 22 24.46 4.12 3.30
N PRO A 23 24.00 4.93 2.35
CA PRO A 23 23.98 6.38 2.47
C PRO A 23 23.14 6.87 3.66
N ALA A 24 23.40 8.08 4.09
CA ALA A 24 22.72 8.70 5.24
C ALA A 24 21.19 8.75 5.09
N ASN A 25 20.70 8.95 3.86
CA ASN A 25 19.29 9.08 3.51
C ASN A 25 18.62 7.74 3.15
N ARG A 26 19.33 6.58 3.27
CA ARG A 26 18.81 5.27 2.87
C ARG A 26 18.86 4.27 4.01
N THR A 27 17.99 3.27 3.99
CA THR A 27 18.01 2.18 4.95
C THR A 27 18.83 0.98 4.43
N MET A 28 19.29 0.12 5.33
CA MET A 28 19.92 -1.16 4.95
C MET A 28 19.02 -1.98 4.04
N LEU A 29 17.72 -1.99 4.31
CA LEU A 29 16.72 -2.71 3.50
C LEU A 29 16.74 -2.25 2.04
N HIS A 30 16.74 -0.94 1.78
CA HIS A 30 16.78 -0.40 0.42
C HIS A 30 18.04 -0.87 -0.33
N VAL A 31 19.19 -0.76 0.33
CA VAL A 31 20.47 -1.18 -0.28
C VAL A 31 20.50 -2.68 -0.55
N LEU A 32 19.97 -3.49 0.37
CA LEU A 32 19.88 -4.94 0.19
C LEU A 32 19.01 -5.31 -1.02
N TYR A 33 17.83 -4.72 -1.14
CA TYR A 33 16.93 -4.98 -2.27
C TYR A 33 17.52 -4.58 -3.61
N GLU A 34 18.19 -3.42 -3.70
CA GLU A 34 18.86 -2.97 -4.92
C GLU A 34 19.98 -3.91 -5.36
N ASN A 35 20.55 -4.62 -4.42
CA ASN A 35 21.59 -5.60 -4.69
C ASN A 35 21.07 -7.04 -4.74
N GLY A 36 19.75 -7.24 -4.86
CA GLY A 36 19.12 -8.53 -5.08
C GLY A 36 19.02 -9.42 -3.84
N TYR A 37 19.15 -8.85 -2.64
CA TYR A 37 18.92 -9.58 -1.39
C TYR A 37 17.47 -9.44 -0.97
N GLU A 38 16.77 -10.55 -0.89
CA GLU A 38 15.39 -10.60 -0.41
C GLU A 38 15.38 -10.73 1.12
N VAL A 39 14.85 -9.72 1.78
CA VAL A 39 14.59 -9.76 3.22
C VAL A 39 13.08 -9.69 3.42
N PRO A 40 12.49 -10.57 4.21
CA PRO A 40 11.06 -10.48 4.51
C PRO A 40 10.72 -9.09 5.02
N LEU A 41 9.69 -8.49 4.43
CA LEU A 41 9.29 -7.12 4.74
C LEU A 41 7.78 -7.03 4.87
N ASP A 42 7.35 -6.17 5.80
CA ASP A 42 5.96 -5.85 6.01
C ASP A 42 5.79 -4.36 6.34
N CYS A 43 6.04 -3.92 7.59
CA CYS A 43 5.70 -2.56 8.03
C CYS A 43 6.69 -1.46 7.62
N SER A 44 7.92 -1.75 7.29
CA SER A 44 9.02 -0.81 6.93
C SER A 44 9.33 0.29 7.98
N ASN A 45 8.75 0.22 9.18
CA ASN A 45 8.85 1.25 10.22
C ASN A 45 9.34 0.73 11.59
N GLY A 46 9.86 -0.51 11.63
CA GLY A 46 10.45 -1.09 12.85
C GLY A 46 9.45 -1.60 13.89
N ARG A 47 8.17 -1.81 13.53
CA ARG A 47 7.12 -2.21 14.48
C ARG A 47 6.72 -3.69 14.39
N CYS A 48 6.81 -4.33 13.22
CA CYS A 48 6.34 -5.71 13.04
C CYS A 48 7.40 -6.78 13.29
N GLY A 49 8.68 -6.45 13.15
CA GLY A 49 9.79 -7.39 13.31
C GLY A 49 10.02 -8.34 12.12
N THR A 50 9.20 -8.29 11.05
CA THR A 50 9.31 -9.18 9.88
C THR A 50 10.68 -9.10 9.21
N CYS A 51 11.29 -7.91 9.14
CA CYS A 51 12.61 -7.69 8.59
C CYS A 51 13.76 -7.95 9.60
N LYS A 52 13.49 -8.68 10.67
CA LYS A 52 14.49 -9.03 11.68
C LYS A 52 15.60 -9.85 11.04
N THR A 53 16.82 -9.34 11.10
CA THR A 53 18.01 -9.94 10.50
C THR A 53 19.08 -10.12 11.57
N ARG A 54 19.74 -11.27 11.55
CA ARG A 54 20.88 -11.53 12.43
C ARG A 54 22.09 -10.72 11.98
N TYR A 55 22.81 -10.14 12.93
CA TYR A 55 24.11 -9.54 12.67
C TYR A 55 25.20 -10.22 13.52
N VAL A 56 26.43 -10.19 13.02
CA VAL A 56 27.57 -10.88 13.63
C VAL A 56 28.53 -9.90 14.28
N SER A 57 28.65 -8.69 13.71
CA SER A 57 29.51 -7.64 14.25
C SER A 57 29.02 -6.26 13.85
N GLY A 58 29.40 -5.26 14.63
CA GLY A 58 29.02 -3.86 14.49
C GLY A 58 28.24 -3.36 15.70
N GLU A 59 28.27 -2.05 15.94
CA GLU A 59 27.42 -1.37 16.93
C GLU A 59 26.18 -0.84 16.25
N ILE A 60 25.00 -1.11 16.82
CA ILE A 60 23.69 -0.87 16.19
C ILE A 60 22.93 0.19 16.97
N ASP A 61 22.46 1.21 16.25
CA ASP A 61 21.40 2.13 16.66
C ASP A 61 20.05 1.47 16.36
N HIS A 62 19.47 0.85 17.37
CA HIS A 62 18.17 0.18 17.28
C HIS A 62 17.04 1.21 17.34
N ARG A 63 16.39 1.45 16.21
CA ARG A 63 15.27 2.39 16.08
C ARG A 63 13.91 1.71 16.05
N ASP A 64 13.90 0.39 16.20
CA ASP A 64 12.68 -0.42 16.26
C ASP A 64 12.07 -0.38 17.66
N THR A 65 10.76 -0.69 17.72
CA THR A 65 10.01 -0.87 18.98
C THR A 65 9.61 -2.32 19.23
N THR A 66 10.05 -3.25 18.35
CA THR A 66 9.60 -4.64 18.37
C THR A 66 10.59 -5.61 19.02
N LEU A 67 11.91 -5.38 18.87
CA LEU A 67 12.90 -6.27 19.41
C LEU A 67 13.06 -6.12 20.92
N THR A 68 13.06 -7.22 21.62
CA THR A 68 13.38 -7.27 23.05
C THR A 68 14.86 -6.94 23.30
N LYS A 69 15.20 -6.56 24.52
CA LYS A 69 16.59 -6.27 24.91
C LYS A 69 17.53 -7.44 24.66
N ALA A 70 17.06 -8.68 24.83
CA ALA A 70 17.85 -9.88 24.58
C ALA A 70 18.07 -10.09 23.06
N GLU A 71 17.09 -9.85 22.21
CA GLU A 71 17.21 -9.97 20.76
C GLU A 71 18.16 -8.94 20.16
N ARG A 72 18.19 -7.73 20.70
CA ARG A 72 19.09 -6.65 20.23
C ARG A 72 20.57 -6.98 20.34
N SER A 73 20.96 -7.99 21.10
CA SER A 73 22.35 -8.45 21.18
C SER A 73 22.83 -9.25 19.96
N GLY A 74 21.91 -9.67 19.07
CA GLY A 74 22.26 -10.48 17.89
C GLY A 74 21.37 -10.23 16.68
N TYR A 75 20.33 -9.42 16.82
CA TYR A 75 19.38 -9.10 15.74
C TYR A 75 19.15 -7.60 15.64
N LEU A 76 18.85 -7.17 14.42
CA LEU A 76 18.43 -5.82 14.09
C LEU A 76 17.27 -5.85 13.09
N THR A 77 16.57 -4.74 12.91
CA THR A 77 15.55 -4.56 11.86
C THR A 77 16.14 -3.72 10.74
N VAL A 78 16.39 -4.32 9.57
CA VAL A 78 17.08 -3.64 8.45
C VAL A 78 16.31 -2.46 7.87
N CYS A 79 15.01 -2.35 8.17
CA CYS A 79 14.16 -1.26 7.69
C CYS A 79 14.40 0.08 8.40
N VAL A 80 14.86 0.08 9.67
CA VAL A 80 15.02 1.32 10.45
C VAL A 80 16.34 1.41 11.20
N SER A 81 16.96 0.28 11.60
CA SER A 81 18.21 0.29 12.35
C SER A 81 19.36 0.88 11.53
N ARG A 82 20.31 1.49 12.21
CA ARG A 82 21.53 2.03 11.61
C ARG A 82 22.78 1.51 12.34
N ALA A 83 23.93 1.56 11.67
CA ALA A 83 25.18 1.30 12.35
C ALA A 83 25.70 2.56 13.05
N LEU A 84 26.17 2.41 14.29
CA LEU A 84 26.97 3.39 15.01
C LEU A 84 28.47 3.21 14.69
N SER A 85 28.87 1.97 14.35
CA SER A 85 30.19 1.68 13.80
C SER A 85 30.21 1.92 12.28
N GLY A 86 31.40 2.12 11.70
CA GLY A 86 31.54 2.33 10.25
C GLY A 86 31.08 1.15 9.39
N GLN A 87 30.89 -0.05 10.00
CA GLN A 87 30.46 -1.26 9.30
C GLN A 87 29.63 -2.16 10.21
N VAL A 88 28.66 -2.85 9.60
CA VAL A 88 27.92 -3.96 10.21
C VAL A 88 27.99 -5.21 9.33
N VAL A 89 28.11 -6.39 9.93
CA VAL A 89 28.11 -7.68 9.21
C VAL A 89 26.79 -8.39 9.45
N LEU A 90 26.03 -8.61 8.36
CA LEU A 90 24.73 -9.26 8.38
C LEU A 90 24.88 -10.74 8.02
N ASP A 91 24.18 -11.59 8.77
CA ASP A 91 24.03 -13.01 8.48
C ASP A 91 22.76 -13.24 7.65
N LEU A 92 22.89 -13.09 6.35
CA LEU A 92 21.82 -13.30 5.37
C LEU A 92 22.12 -14.55 4.53
N PRO A 93 21.08 -15.28 4.08
CA PRO A 93 21.27 -16.41 3.17
C PRO A 93 21.91 -15.93 1.85
N ALA A 94 22.67 -16.84 1.24
CA ALA A 94 23.37 -16.56 -0.02
C ALA A 94 22.44 -16.40 -1.25
N ALA A 95 21.17 -16.67 -1.11
CA ALA A 95 20.19 -16.57 -2.20
C ALA A 95 19.98 -15.11 -2.57
N LYS A 96 20.46 -14.76 -3.78
CA LYS A 96 20.14 -13.49 -4.43
C LYS A 96 19.02 -13.73 -5.45
N SER A 97 18.09 -12.82 -5.55
CA SER A 97 17.24 -12.71 -6.72
C SER A 97 18.11 -12.48 -7.96
N ALA A 98 17.81 -13.15 -9.07
CA ALA A 98 18.52 -12.95 -10.34
C ALA A 98 18.37 -11.51 -10.89
N GLN A 99 17.43 -10.75 -10.36
CA GLN A 99 17.16 -9.36 -10.73
C GLN A 99 16.99 -8.50 -9.46
N PRO A 100 17.47 -7.25 -9.46
CA PRO A 100 17.19 -6.31 -8.38
C PRO A 100 15.67 -6.22 -8.18
N VAL A 101 15.21 -6.29 -6.94
CA VAL A 101 13.79 -6.06 -6.64
C VAL A 101 13.48 -4.61 -7.00
N ALA A 102 12.61 -4.41 -7.99
CA ALA A 102 12.26 -3.08 -8.45
C ALA A 102 11.60 -2.29 -7.31
N ARG A 103 12.23 -1.17 -6.95
CA ARG A 103 11.69 -0.28 -5.92
C ARG A 103 10.57 0.57 -6.52
N PRO A 104 9.40 0.72 -5.83
CA PRO A 104 8.38 1.64 -6.29
C PRO A 104 8.91 3.09 -6.26
N VAL A 105 8.86 3.75 -7.41
CA VAL A 105 9.19 5.17 -7.58
C VAL A 105 8.17 5.82 -8.50
N ALA A 106 7.93 7.11 -8.29
CA ALA A 106 7.10 7.90 -9.21
C ALA A 106 7.91 8.32 -10.44
N ILE A 107 7.26 8.32 -11.59
CA ILE A 107 7.80 8.73 -12.89
C ILE A 107 6.93 9.86 -13.42
N VAL A 108 7.54 10.88 -14.02
CA VAL A 108 6.83 12.02 -14.60
C VAL A 108 6.89 11.97 -16.11
N GLU A 109 5.74 12.11 -16.76
CA GLU A 109 5.62 12.39 -18.17
C GLU A 109 5.53 13.91 -18.38
N ALA A 110 6.68 14.55 -18.60
CA ALA A 110 6.79 16.00 -18.66
C ALA A 110 5.84 16.66 -19.68
N PRO A 111 5.63 16.13 -20.92
CA PRO A 111 4.74 16.73 -21.89
C PRO A 111 3.27 16.85 -21.46
N VAL A 112 2.86 16.08 -20.46
CA VAL A 112 1.49 16.11 -19.87
C VAL A 112 1.41 16.97 -18.61
N CYS A 113 2.56 17.39 -18.07
CA CYS A 113 2.63 18.17 -16.84
C CYS A 113 2.18 19.62 -17.05
N VAL A 114 1.26 20.08 -16.21
CA VAL A 114 0.77 21.48 -16.18
C VAL A 114 1.46 22.33 -15.12
N ALA A 115 2.55 21.89 -14.54
CA ALA A 115 3.32 22.59 -13.50
C ALA A 115 2.50 23.10 -12.31
N CYS A 116 1.44 22.38 -11.90
CA CYS A 116 0.49 22.82 -10.85
C CYS A 116 1.07 22.74 -9.42
N LEU A 117 2.28 22.20 -9.24
CA LEU A 117 2.99 22.04 -7.95
C LEU A 117 2.33 21.10 -6.93
N ASN A 118 1.26 20.39 -7.26
CA ASN A 118 0.62 19.49 -6.30
C ASN A 118 1.59 18.41 -5.81
N CYS A 119 2.36 17.80 -6.71
CA CYS A 119 3.36 16.79 -6.37
C CYS A 119 4.44 17.33 -5.40
N VAL A 120 4.88 18.57 -5.61
CA VAL A 120 5.86 19.24 -4.76
C VAL A 120 5.29 19.49 -3.36
N ARG A 121 4.05 19.99 -3.28
CA ARG A 121 3.37 20.28 -2.00
C ARG A 121 3.05 19.03 -1.19
N PHE A 122 2.73 17.93 -1.85
CA PHE A 122 2.37 16.67 -1.18
C PHE A 122 3.59 15.80 -0.84
N CYS A 123 4.74 16.04 -1.46
CA CYS A 123 5.93 15.23 -1.19
C CYS A 123 6.62 15.65 0.11
N THR A 124 6.34 14.96 1.20
CA THR A 124 6.97 15.20 2.51
C THR A 124 8.45 14.77 2.57
N PHE A 125 8.94 14.10 1.53
CA PHE A 125 10.32 13.62 1.42
C PHE A 125 11.21 14.51 0.53
N GLY A 126 10.64 15.58 -0.04
CA GLY A 126 11.38 16.51 -0.91
C GLY A 126 11.82 15.91 -2.26
N ALA A 127 11.31 14.74 -2.64
CA ALA A 127 11.68 14.07 -3.88
C ALA A 127 11.12 14.76 -5.14
N ALA A 128 9.97 15.44 -5.02
CA ALA A 128 9.34 16.12 -6.15
C ALA A 128 9.78 17.60 -6.21
N HIS A 129 10.22 18.04 -7.38
CA HIS A 129 10.63 19.42 -7.66
C HIS A 129 10.26 19.82 -9.07
N ILE A 130 10.41 21.09 -9.43
CA ILE A 130 10.29 21.56 -10.81
C ILE A 130 11.69 21.62 -11.41
N ASP A 131 11.80 21.08 -12.63
CA ASP A 131 13.00 21.16 -13.45
C ASP A 131 12.72 22.11 -14.63
N ASP A 132 13.36 23.27 -14.62
CA ASP A 132 13.18 24.32 -15.62
C ASP A 132 13.73 23.93 -17.01
N SER A 133 14.51 22.86 -17.11
CA SER A 133 14.99 22.32 -18.39
C SER A 133 13.93 21.50 -19.12
N LEU A 134 12.87 21.05 -18.42
CA LEU A 134 11.78 20.29 -18.99
C LEU A 134 10.66 21.21 -19.50
N ILE A 135 9.99 20.75 -20.55
CA ILE A 135 8.86 21.48 -21.14
C ILE A 135 7.57 20.70 -20.84
N GLY A 136 6.64 21.36 -20.21
CA GLY A 136 5.31 20.85 -19.90
C GLY A 136 4.31 21.03 -21.07
N VAL A 137 3.04 20.71 -20.78
CA VAL A 137 1.95 20.83 -21.75
C VAL A 137 1.85 22.25 -22.29
N GLY A 138 1.58 22.38 -23.60
CA GLY A 138 1.42 23.67 -24.24
C GLY A 138 2.68 24.56 -24.25
N GLY A 139 3.87 24.00 -24.01
CA GLY A 139 5.13 24.74 -24.00
C GLY A 139 5.43 25.44 -22.68
N ILE A 140 4.78 25.08 -21.60
CA ILE A 140 5.08 25.60 -20.25
C ILE A 140 6.52 25.26 -19.91
N VAL A 141 7.34 26.26 -19.62
CA VAL A 141 8.71 26.09 -19.15
C VAL A 141 8.69 25.63 -17.69
N GLY A 142 9.39 24.54 -17.41
CA GLY A 142 9.39 23.86 -16.11
C GLY A 142 8.29 22.79 -16.03
N ALA A 143 8.71 21.57 -15.76
CA ALA A 143 7.82 20.45 -15.46
C ALA A 143 8.27 19.75 -14.16
N ALA A 144 7.38 18.97 -13.57
CA ALA A 144 7.73 18.19 -12.39
C ALA A 144 8.82 17.16 -12.73
N SER A 145 9.73 16.96 -11.81
CA SER A 145 10.75 15.91 -11.83
C SER A 145 10.79 15.23 -10.45
N ILE A 146 11.16 13.97 -10.42
CA ILE A 146 11.24 13.16 -9.20
C ILE A 146 12.67 12.69 -8.99
N ASP A 147 13.26 13.10 -7.89
CA ASP A 147 14.51 12.51 -7.42
C ASP A 147 14.22 11.07 -6.96
N LYS A 148 14.72 10.10 -7.73
CA LYS A 148 14.51 8.69 -7.47
C LYS A 148 15.14 8.22 -6.16
N ASP A 149 16.23 8.86 -5.72
CA ASP A 149 16.92 8.48 -4.49
C ASP A 149 16.17 8.94 -3.24
N LEU A 150 15.47 10.06 -3.31
CA LEU A 150 14.62 10.57 -2.25
C LEU A 150 13.20 9.98 -2.28
N CYS A 151 12.75 9.48 -3.44
CA CYS A 151 11.40 8.94 -3.60
C CYS A 151 11.21 7.68 -2.77
N THR A 152 10.22 7.66 -1.89
CA THR A 152 9.86 6.53 -1.02
C THR A 152 8.81 5.60 -1.63
N GLY A 153 8.27 5.91 -2.82
CA GLY A 153 7.30 5.07 -3.50
C GLY A 153 5.88 5.11 -2.92
N CYS A 154 5.54 6.12 -2.11
CA CYS A 154 4.22 6.23 -1.49
C CYS A 154 3.06 6.42 -2.48
N GLY A 155 3.32 6.98 -3.68
CA GLY A 155 2.33 7.22 -4.72
C GLY A 155 1.38 8.39 -4.48
N LEU A 156 1.59 9.19 -3.43
CA LEU A 156 0.72 10.32 -3.09
C LEU A 156 0.69 11.40 -4.19
N CYS A 157 1.84 11.66 -4.83
CA CYS A 157 1.97 12.60 -5.93
C CYS A 157 1.22 12.13 -7.19
N ALA A 158 1.23 10.83 -7.48
CA ALA A 158 0.46 10.25 -8.59
C ALA A 158 -1.04 10.41 -8.36
N ALA A 159 -1.54 10.04 -7.18
CA ALA A 159 -2.94 10.20 -6.81
C ALA A 159 -3.42 11.67 -6.71
N ALA A 160 -2.51 12.64 -6.63
CA ALA A 160 -2.80 14.06 -6.56
C ALA A 160 -2.60 14.80 -7.89
N CYS A 161 -2.08 14.12 -8.91
CA CYS A 161 -1.80 14.72 -10.21
C CYS A 161 -3.09 14.91 -11.01
N PRO A 162 -3.51 16.16 -11.34
CA PRO A 162 -4.79 16.39 -12.00
C PRO A 162 -4.78 15.98 -13.48
N THR A 163 -3.61 15.85 -14.08
CA THR A 163 -3.47 15.50 -15.51
C THR A 163 -2.99 14.07 -15.73
N GLY A 164 -2.75 13.29 -14.64
CA GLY A 164 -2.14 11.97 -14.76
C GLY A 164 -0.69 11.97 -15.22
N ALA A 165 -0.02 13.13 -15.21
CA ALA A 165 1.39 13.24 -15.64
C ALA A 165 2.37 12.48 -14.73
N ILE A 166 1.93 12.00 -13.58
CA ILE A 166 2.77 11.22 -12.65
C ILE A 166 2.18 9.84 -12.46
N GLU A 167 2.99 8.84 -12.74
CA GLU A 167 2.62 7.44 -12.55
C GLU A 167 3.68 6.73 -11.70
N MET A 168 3.30 5.62 -11.09
CA MET A 168 4.24 4.75 -10.38
C MET A 168 4.80 3.72 -11.36
N ASN A 169 6.09 3.35 -11.21
CA ASN A 169 6.69 2.26 -12.00
C ASN A 169 6.15 0.87 -11.64
N ILE A 170 5.57 0.73 -10.46
CA ILE A 170 4.92 -0.48 -9.94
C ILE A 170 3.62 -0.04 -9.27
N ASN A 171 2.58 -0.85 -9.35
CA ASN A 171 1.23 -0.48 -8.93
C ASN A 171 0.76 0.79 -9.68
N THR A 172 0.83 0.75 -11.00
CA THR A 172 0.33 1.82 -11.85
C THR A 172 -1.18 2.00 -11.64
N HIS A 173 -1.72 3.13 -12.10
CA HIS A 173 -3.16 3.36 -12.05
C HIS A 173 -3.92 2.20 -12.73
N ASP A 174 -3.51 1.84 -13.93
CA ASP A 174 -4.14 0.75 -14.70
C ASP A 174 -4.02 -0.60 -14.00
N GLN A 175 -2.84 -0.94 -13.42
CA GLN A 175 -2.69 -2.17 -12.65
C GLN A 175 -3.63 -2.25 -11.44
N VAL A 176 -3.88 -1.13 -10.77
CA VAL A 176 -4.84 -1.09 -9.66
C VAL A 176 -6.27 -1.26 -10.19
N ILE A 177 -6.61 -0.58 -11.29
CA ILE A 177 -7.93 -0.72 -11.94
C ILE A 177 -8.17 -2.16 -12.42
N ASP A 178 -7.19 -2.76 -13.11
CA ASP A 178 -7.26 -4.15 -13.55
C ASP A 178 -7.46 -5.11 -12.37
N THR A 179 -6.73 -4.88 -11.26
CA THR A 179 -6.90 -5.67 -10.04
C THR A 179 -8.31 -5.55 -9.48
N ILE A 180 -8.87 -4.35 -9.44
CA ILE A 180 -10.25 -4.10 -9.01
C ILE A 180 -11.24 -4.88 -9.89
N GLN A 181 -11.06 -4.84 -11.21
CA GLN A 181 -11.93 -5.55 -12.16
C GLN A 181 -11.80 -7.06 -12.00
N MET A 182 -10.60 -7.60 -11.98
CA MET A 182 -10.35 -9.04 -11.83
C MET A 182 -10.98 -9.58 -10.54
N LEU A 183 -10.74 -8.93 -9.42
CA LEU A 183 -11.31 -9.33 -8.13
C LEU A 183 -12.85 -9.31 -8.17
N ASN A 184 -13.45 -8.41 -8.94
CA ASN A 184 -14.90 -8.33 -9.06
C ASN A 184 -15.50 -9.40 -9.99
N THR A 185 -14.79 -9.85 -11.02
CA THR A 185 -15.24 -10.91 -11.94
C THR A 185 -15.07 -12.31 -11.36
N ASP A 186 -13.98 -12.59 -10.64
CA ASP A 186 -13.69 -13.92 -10.11
C ASP A 186 -14.65 -14.36 -8.98
N ALA A 187 -15.27 -13.42 -8.27
CA ALA A 187 -16.26 -13.75 -7.24
C ALA A 187 -17.53 -14.45 -7.80
N LEU A 188 -17.77 -14.36 -9.11
CA LEU A 188 -18.88 -15.06 -9.79
C LEU A 188 -18.54 -16.50 -10.18
N HIS A 189 -17.25 -16.89 -10.26
CA HIS A 189 -16.83 -18.17 -10.81
C HIS A 189 -16.21 -19.17 -9.83
N THR A 190 -15.79 -18.78 -8.63
CA THR A 190 -15.06 -19.67 -7.72
C THR A 190 -15.93 -20.60 -6.86
N GLY A 191 -17.24 -20.41 -6.82
CA GLY A 191 -18.15 -21.27 -6.05
C GLY A 191 -18.34 -22.67 -6.62
N GLU A 192 -18.27 -22.84 -7.92
CA GLU A 192 -18.62 -24.11 -8.58
C GLU A 192 -17.43 -24.99 -8.96
N GLN A 193 -16.25 -24.44 -9.21
CA GLN A 193 -15.12 -25.23 -9.72
C GLN A 193 -14.35 -26.04 -8.65
N PHE A 194 -14.51 -25.76 -7.36
CA PHE A 194 -13.78 -26.46 -6.30
C PHE A 194 -14.63 -27.36 -5.40
N GLY A 195 -15.90 -27.66 -5.75
CA GLY A 195 -16.71 -28.63 -5.01
C GLY A 195 -16.97 -28.27 -3.54
N ILE A 196 -16.69 -27.06 -3.13
CA ILE A 196 -17.00 -26.55 -1.80
C ILE A 196 -18.48 -26.14 -1.85
N LYS A 197 -19.34 -27.00 -1.29
CA LYS A 197 -20.73 -26.61 -1.02
C LYS A 197 -20.67 -25.33 -0.17
N ALA A 198 -20.98 -24.20 -0.81
CA ALA A 198 -21.21 -22.96 -0.12
C ALA A 198 -22.22 -23.24 0.99
N ALA A 199 -21.84 -22.99 2.25
CA ALA A 199 -22.84 -22.91 3.30
C ALA A 199 -23.90 -21.89 2.83
N PRO A 200 -25.18 -22.03 3.20
CA PRO A 200 -26.22 -21.11 2.80
C PRO A 200 -25.96 -19.76 3.50
N PHE A 201 -24.94 -19.04 3.01
CA PHE A 201 -24.73 -17.66 3.35
C PHE A 201 -25.72 -16.86 2.52
N SER A 202 -26.57 -16.11 3.19
CA SER A 202 -27.25 -14.95 2.59
C SER A 202 -26.23 -14.21 1.72
N PRO A 203 -26.55 -13.69 0.54
CA PRO A 203 -25.62 -12.97 -0.30
C PRO A 203 -25.14 -11.74 0.47
N LEU A 204 -24.08 -11.93 1.27
CA LEU A 204 -23.44 -10.83 1.97
C LEU A 204 -22.92 -9.86 0.91
N ALA A 205 -23.25 -8.62 1.09
CA ALA A 205 -22.81 -7.55 0.23
C ALA A 205 -21.29 -7.62 0.01
N LYS A 206 -20.88 -7.41 -1.24
CA LYS A 206 -19.49 -7.44 -1.67
C LYS A 206 -18.77 -6.20 -1.18
N VAL A 207 -17.74 -6.38 -0.37
CA VAL A 207 -16.92 -5.28 0.16
C VAL A 207 -15.54 -5.32 -0.46
N MET A 208 -15.07 -4.18 -1.00
CA MET A 208 -13.70 -4.02 -1.45
C MET A 208 -12.88 -3.28 -0.39
N LEU A 209 -11.80 -3.91 0.06
CA LEU A 209 -10.87 -3.37 1.04
C LEU A 209 -9.58 -2.92 0.35
N PHE A 210 -9.30 -1.63 0.35
CA PHE A 210 -7.97 -1.11 0.01
C PHE A 210 -7.11 -1.09 1.27
N ALA A 211 -6.06 -1.92 1.30
CA ALA A 211 -5.17 -2.03 2.45
C ALA A 211 -3.79 -1.47 2.12
N CYS A 212 -3.30 -0.50 2.89
CA CYS A 212 -1.93 -0.07 2.75
C CYS A 212 -0.95 -1.15 3.26
N SER A 213 0.25 -1.21 2.68
CA SER A 213 1.26 -2.21 3.05
C SER A 213 1.58 -2.22 4.55
N GLN A 214 1.45 -1.08 5.22
CA GLN A 214 1.65 -0.95 6.66
C GLN A 214 0.50 -1.55 7.50
N CYS A 215 -0.70 -1.65 6.92
CA CYS A 215 -1.88 -2.24 7.56
C CYS A 215 -2.09 -3.71 7.14
N ARG A 216 -1.35 -4.20 6.15
CA ARG A 216 -1.45 -5.56 5.62
C ARG A 216 -1.15 -6.62 6.67
N ALA A 217 -0.12 -6.41 7.50
CA ALA A 217 0.19 -7.32 8.61
C ALA A 217 -0.98 -7.46 9.58
N THR A 218 -1.68 -6.36 9.85
CA THR A 218 -2.89 -6.37 10.68
C THR A 218 -4.00 -7.16 10.01
N ALA A 219 -4.15 -7.07 8.69
CA ALA A 219 -5.12 -7.84 7.93
C ALA A 219 -4.80 -9.36 7.95
N HIS A 220 -3.52 -9.74 7.82
CA HIS A 220 -3.10 -11.14 7.93
C HIS A 220 -3.28 -11.71 9.34
N GLN A 221 -3.04 -10.93 10.40
CA GLN A 221 -3.28 -11.37 11.78
C GLN A 221 -4.74 -11.72 12.05
N VAL A 222 -5.69 -11.06 11.38
CA VAL A 222 -7.12 -11.43 11.49
C VAL A 222 -7.37 -12.82 10.94
N SER A 223 -6.74 -13.18 9.83
CA SER A 223 -6.90 -14.49 9.22
C SER A 223 -6.30 -15.61 10.08
N ASP A 224 -5.16 -15.33 10.71
CA ASP A 224 -4.45 -16.33 11.53
C ASP A 224 -5.10 -16.57 12.88
N GLN A 225 -5.58 -15.52 13.55
CA GLN A 225 -6.15 -15.61 14.89
C GLN A 225 -7.59 -16.16 14.92
N GLN A 226 -8.36 -15.95 13.86
CA GLN A 226 -9.77 -16.36 13.81
C GLN A 226 -10.04 -17.58 12.93
N ASN A 227 -9.01 -18.18 12.31
CA ASN A 227 -9.17 -19.26 11.31
C ASN A 227 -10.17 -18.89 10.17
N LEU A 228 -10.35 -17.60 9.92
CA LEU A 228 -11.26 -17.04 8.95
C LEU A 228 -10.45 -16.13 8.03
N SER A 229 -10.32 -16.52 6.76
CA SER A 229 -9.78 -15.58 5.77
C SER A 229 -10.68 -14.34 5.71
N LEU A 230 -10.09 -13.16 5.49
CA LEU A 230 -10.85 -11.90 5.30
C LEU A 230 -11.92 -12.04 4.22
N GLU A 231 -11.63 -12.85 3.19
CA GLU A 231 -12.54 -13.20 2.11
C GLU A 231 -13.83 -13.87 2.60
N ARG A 232 -13.76 -14.68 3.67
CA ARG A 232 -14.94 -15.34 4.28
C ARG A 232 -15.68 -14.42 5.25
N LEU A 233 -15.03 -13.38 5.76
CA LEU A 233 -15.57 -12.59 6.85
C LEU A 233 -16.71 -11.67 6.41
N ALA A 234 -16.74 -11.23 5.16
CA ALA A 234 -17.75 -10.32 4.63
C ALA A 234 -17.78 -10.29 3.10
N ASN A 235 -17.50 -11.39 2.40
CA ASN A 235 -17.28 -11.37 0.95
C ASN A 235 -16.31 -10.23 0.55
N THR A 236 -15.21 -10.11 1.31
CA THR A 236 -14.26 -9.01 1.19
C THR A 236 -13.16 -9.36 0.20
N GLN A 237 -12.91 -8.47 -0.73
CA GLN A 237 -11.79 -8.53 -1.66
C GLN A 237 -10.77 -7.46 -1.31
N VAL A 238 -9.48 -7.84 -1.29
CA VAL A 238 -8.41 -6.99 -0.81
C VAL A 238 -7.56 -6.51 -1.98
N VAL A 239 -7.41 -5.19 -2.09
CA VAL A 239 -6.49 -4.50 -3.00
C VAL A 239 -5.34 -3.93 -2.18
N ASP A 240 -4.14 -4.48 -2.37
CA ASP A 240 -2.94 -4.01 -1.70
C ASP A 240 -2.38 -2.75 -2.37
N VAL A 241 -2.10 -1.73 -1.59
CA VAL A 241 -1.48 -0.49 -2.06
C VAL A 241 -0.28 -0.09 -1.17
N PRO A 242 0.76 0.54 -1.72
CA PRO A 242 1.93 0.96 -0.93
C PRO A 242 1.55 1.84 0.25
N CYS A 243 0.64 2.78 0.03
CA CYS A 243 0.10 3.70 1.03
C CYS A 243 -1.37 3.97 0.72
N SER A 244 -2.21 4.13 1.74
CA SER A 244 -3.61 4.55 1.52
C SER A 244 -3.70 5.90 0.76
N GLY A 245 -2.70 6.77 0.89
CA GLY A 245 -2.60 8.01 0.12
C GLY A 245 -2.38 7.83 -1.40
N ARG A 246 -2.06 6.61 -1.88
CA ARG A 246 -1.98 6.27 -3.32
C ARG A 246 -3.36 6.11 -3.96
N ILE A 247 -4.37 5.80 -3.16
CA ILE A 247 -5.72 5.57 -3.64
C ILE A 247 -6.31 6.92 -4.07
N ASP A 248 -6.72 7.03 -5.31
CA ASP A 248 -7.38 8.21 -5.85
C ASP A 248 -8.92 8.05 -5.89
N THR A 249 -9.60 9.12 -6.25
CA THR A 249 -11.07 9.13 -6.31
C THR A 249 -11.62 8.26 -7.44
N LEU A 250 -10.89 8.12 -8.56
CA LEU A 250 -11.31 7.29 -9.69
C LEU A 250 -11.26 5.81 -9.32
N GLN A 251 -10.21 5.38 -8.63
CA GLN A 251 -10.08 4.00 -8.13
C GLN A 251 -11.20 3.62 -7.16
N LEU A 252 -11.58 4.54 -6.25
CA LEU A 252 -12.70 4.32 -5.34
C LEU A 252 -14.03 4.23 -6.08
N MET A 253 -14.28 5.11 -7.05
CA MET A 253 -15.50 5.07 -7.86
C MET A 253 -15.55 3.83 -8.73
N HIS A 254 -14.40 3.44 -9.32
CA HIS A 254 -14.31 2.25 -10.15
C HIS A 254 -14.62 0.96 -9.39
N ALA A 255 -14.31 0.90 -8.08
CA ALA A 255 -14.72 -0.21 -7.24
C ALA A 255 -16.26 -0.39 -7.22
N PHE A 256 -17.00 0.72 -7.11
CA PHE A 256 -18.48 0.68 -7.18
C PHE A 256 -18.98 0.34 -8.58
N GLU A 257 -18.41 0.93 -9.64
CA GLU A 257 -18.74 0.58 -11.02
C GLU A 257 -18.54 -0.90 -11.33
N SER A 258 -17.51 -1.49 -10.76
CA SER A 258 -17.20 -2.92 -10.92
C SER A 258 -18.09 -3.83 -10.07
N GLY A 259 -19.00 -3.29 -9.25
CA GLY A 259 -20.02 -4.06 -8.54
C GLY A 259 -19.74 -4.26 -7.04
N ALA A 260 -18.84 -3.52 -6.43
CA ALA A 260 -18.72 -3.51 -4.97
C ALA A 260 -19.94 -2.79 -4.35
N ASN A 261 -20.58 -3.42 -3.35
CA ASN A 261 -21.65 -2.79 -2.58
C ASN A 261 -21.12 -1.82 -1.53
N GLY A 262 -19.90 -2.07 -1.05
CA GLY A 262 -19.22 -1.20 -0.11
C GLY A 262 -17.71 -1.16 -0.33
N VAL A 263 -17.09 -0.04 0.02
CA VAL A 263 -15.66 0.18 -0.10
C VAL A 263 -15.07 0.58 1.25
N MET A 264 -14.02 -0.09 1.68
CA MET A 264 -13.27 0.26 2.88
C MET A 264 -11.82 0.59 2.54
N VAL A 265 -11.30 1.66 3.14
CA VAL A 265 -9.89 2.03 3.05
C VAL A 265 -9.26 1.84 4.43
N ALA A 266 -8.29 0.93 4.54
CA ALA A 266 -7.50 0.74 5.75
C ALA A 266 -6.22 1.57 5.67
N GLY A 267 -6.03 2.46 6.62
CA GLY A 267 -4.87 3.33 6.73
C GLY A 267 -4.30 3.36 8.15
N CYS A 268 -3.08 3.86 8.29
CA CYS A 268 -2.45 4.04 9.60
C CYS A 268 -3.20 5.06 10.46
N GLN A 269 -3.00 5.03 11.78
CA GLN A 269 -3.50 6.06 12.69
C GLN A 269 -2.96 7.46 12.31
N PRO A 270 -3.74 8.53 12.55
CA PRO A 270 -3.23 9.89 12.44
C PRO A 270 -1.97 10.07 13.30
N GLY A 271 -0.90 10.61 12.68
CA GLY A 271 0.41 10.75 13.34
C GLY A 271 1.34 9.54 13.21
N ASP A 272 0.83 8.36 12.86
CA ASP A 272 1.61 7.11 12.73
C ASP A 272 1.85 6.68 11.27
N CYS A 273 1.43 7.50 10.30
CA CYS A 273 1.62 7.16 8.90
C CYS A 273 3.11 7.12 8.55
N TYR A 274 3.59 5.96 8.03
CA TYR A 274 4.97 5.81 7.58
C TYR A 274 5.38 6.87 6.54
N PHE A 275 4.42 7.25 5.69
CA PHE A 275 4.59 8.28 4.67
C PHE A 275 4.07 9.65 5.12
N ASN A 276 4.11 9.92 6.42
CA ASN A 276 3.73 11.15 7.13
C ASN A 276 2.23 11.51 7.01
N THR A 277 1.71 11.79 5.81
CA THR A 277 0.37 12.37 5.60
C THR A 277 -0.55 11.54 4.69
N GLY A 278 -0.10 10.37 4.22
CA GLY A 278 -0.86 9.57 3.26
C GLY A 278 -2.26 9.19 3.73
N ASN A 279 -2.41 8.81 5.00
CA ASN A 279 -3.68 8.50 5.63
C ASN A 279 -4.64 9.70 5.70
N LEU A 280 -4.13 10.91 5.91
CA LEU A 280 -4.95 12.13 5.96
C LEU A 280 -5.54 12.46 4.58
N HIS A 281 -4.73 12.31 3.53
CA HIS A 281 -5.19 12.51 2.15
C HIS A 281 -6.18 11.43 1.71
N ALA A 282 -5.97 10.18 2.14
CA ALA A 282 -6.95 9.11 1.93
C ALA A 282 -8.30 9.43 2.58
N ALA A 283 -8.29 9.88 3.85
CA ALA A 283 -9.50 10.25 4.58
C ALA A 283 -10.28 11.37 3.86
N GLN A 284 -9.58 12.39 3.36
CA GLN A 284 -10.21 13.47 2.60
C GLN A 284 -10.89 12.97 1.31
N ARG A 285 -10.26 12.02 0.60
CA ARG A 285 -10.83 11.43 -0.62
C ARG A 285 -12.03 10.54 -0.30
N VAL A 286 -11.94 9.70 0.73
CA VAL A 286 -13.05 8.87 1.19
C VAL A 286 -14.26 9.73 1.55
N ASN A 287 -14.06 10.81 2.32
CA ASN A 287 -15.14 11.73 2.66
C ASN A 287 -15.76 12.39 1.42
N ARG A 288 -14.95 12.80 0.44
CA ARG A 288 -15.43 13.36 -0.83
C ARG A 288 -16.27 12.37 -1.62
N ILE A 289 -15.83 11.09 -1.68
CA ILE A 289 -16.63 10.04 -2.33
C ILE A 289 -17.93 9.81 -1.57
N ALA A 290 -17.92 9.79 -0.24
CA ALA A 290 -19.13 9.67 0.57
C ALA A 290 -20.15 10.77 0.25
N ASP A 291 -19.68 12.01 0.07
CA ASP A 291 -20.53 13.14 -0.31
C ASP A 291 -21.06 12.97 -1.75
N TRP A 292 -20.23 12.58 -2.70
CA TRP A 292 -20.66 12.32 -4.08
C TRP A 292 -21.67 11.18 -4.19
N LEU A 293 -21.49 10.09 -3.43
CA LEU A 293 -22.48 9.01 -3.37
C LEU A 293 -23.86 9.56 -2.91
N SER A 294 -23.87 10.41 -1.87
CA SER A 294 -25.10 11.07 -1.42
C SER A 294 -25.74 11.96 -2.49
N ASP A 295 -24.93 12.74 -3.22
CA ASP A 295 -25.41 13.60 -4.30
C ASP A 295 -26.00 12.81 -5.47
N CYS A 296 -25.52 11.58 -5.69
CA CYS A 296 -26.02 10.64 -6.69
C CYS A 296 -27.23 9.81 -6.20
N GLY A 297 -27.69 10.01 -4.97
CA GLY A 297 -28.81 9.25 -4.38
C GLY A 297 -28.44 7.90 -3.80
N LEU A 298 -27.13 7.62 -3.70
CA LEU A 298 -26.59 6.44 -3.00
C LEU A 298 -26.33 6.76 -1.54
N HIS A 299 -25.97 5.75 -0.76
CA HIS A 299 -25.77 5.95 0.69
C HIS A 299 -24.31 6.27 1.01
N ARG A 300 -24.05 7.39 1.73
CA ARG A 300 -22.70 7.81 2.08
C ARG A 300 -21.92 6.76 2.91
N ASP A 301 -22.62 5.91 3.65
CA ASP A 301 -22.02 4.86 4.49
C ASP A 301 -21.48 3.67 3.67
N GLN A 302 -21.69 3.65 2.34
CA GLN A 302 -21.12 2.62 1.46
C GLN A 302 -19.60 2.75 1.30
N VAL A 303 -19.03 3.90 1.63
CA VAL A 303 -17.58 4.09 1.66
C VAL A 303 -17.12 4.49 3.06
N LYS A 304 -16.06 3.85 3.57
CA LYS A 304 -15.56 4.10 4.92
C LYS A 304 -14.04 3.99 4.99
N MET A 305 -13.43 4.81 5.84
CA MET A 305 -12.03 4.63 6.23
C MET A 305 -11.94 4.07 7.65
N VAL A 306 -11.01 3.13 7.85
CA VAL A 306 -10.61 2.62 9.15
C VAL A 306 -9.13 2.93 9.39
N ASN A 307 -8.83 3.49 10.56
CA ASN A 307 -7.45 3.73 10.97
C ASN A 307 -7.01 2.61 11.90
N LEU A 308 -5.87 1.98 11.59
CA LEU A 308 -5.37 0.80 12.26
C LEU A 308 -3.99 1.06 12.87
N SER A 309 -3.79 0.54 14.07
CA SER A 309 -2.48 0.34 14.66
C SER A 309 -1.97 -1.08 14.34
N PRO A 310 -0.65 -1.34 14.38
CA PRO A 310 -0.12 -2.70 14.28
C PRO A 310 -0.76 -3.62 15.33
N GLY A 311 -1.27 -4.76 14.90
CA GLY A 311 -1.94 -5.72 15.77
C GLY A 311 -3.44 -5.47 16.02
N ASP A 312 -4.02 -4.44 15.42
CA ASP A 312 -5.42 -4.04 15.61
C ASP A 312 -6.38 -4.77 14.64
N GLY A 313 -6.12 -6.07 14.43
CA GLY A 313 -6.89 -6.89 13.50
C GLY A 313 -8.37 -7.00 13.84
N GLN A 314 -8.71 -7.01 15.14
CA GLN A 314 -10.10 -7.07 15.57
C GLN A 314 -10.91 -5.85 15.11
N ASN A 315 -10.33 -4.65 15.20
CA ASN A 315 -10.97 -3.41 14.74
C ASN A 315 -11.23 -3.43 13.22
N LEU A 316 -10.30 -3.98 12.43
CA LEU A 316 -10.52 -4.18 11.00
C LEU A 316 -11.67 -5.16 10.73
N ALA A 317 -11.68 -6.30 11.43
CA ALA A 317 -12.71 -7.32 11.26
C ALA A 317 -14.10 -6.79 11.64
N ASP A 318 -14.19 -6.07 12.75
CA ASP A 318 -15.45 -5.49 13.21
C ASP A 318 -15.92 -4.37 12.27
N GLY A 319 -14.99 -3.57 11.76
CA GLY A 319 -15.28 -2.54 10.76
C GLY A 319 -15.82 -3.13 9.44
N LEU A 320 -15.22 -4.22 8.94
CA LEU A 320 -15.68 -4.92 7.74
C LEU A 320 -17.06 -5.54 7.93
N LYS A 321 -17.29 -6.22 9.06
CA LYS A 321 -18.61 -6.78 9.40
C LYS A 321 -19.68 -5.69 9.47
N ALA A 322 -19.38 -4.59 10.14
CA ALA A 322 -20.32 -3.47 10.28
C ALA A 322 -20.65 -2.85 8.91
N LEU A 323 -19.64 -2.68 8.03
CA LEU A 323 -19.86 -2.18 6.68
C LEU A 323 -20.72 -3.17 5.87
N ALA A 324 -20.37 -4.46 5.87
CA ALA A 324 -21.10 -5.49 5.13
C ALA A 324 -22.57 -5.57 5.56
N LEU A 325 -22.85 -5.53 6.85
CA LEU A 325 -24.22 -5.48 7.39
C LEU A 325 -24.95 -4.21 6.90
N LYS A 326 -24.28 -3.06 7.01
CA LYS A 326 -24.88 -1.78 6.61
C LYS A 326 -25.26 -1.74 5.13
N VAL A 327 -24.36 -2.19 4.25
CA VAL A 327 -24.64 -2.18 2.81
C VAL A 327 -25.62 -3.27 2.38
N SER A 328 -25.78 -4.36 3.14
CA SER A 328 -26.82 -5.36 2.88
C SER A 328 -28.24 -4.88 3.29
N GLU A 329 -28.35 -3.89 4.16
CA GLU A 329 -29.61 -3.23 4.51
C GLU A 329 -30.03 -2.16 3.47
N ILE A 330 -29.10 -1.70 2.64
CA ILE A 330 -29.34 -0.74 1.58
C ILE A 330 -29.87 -1.52 0.38
N ASP A 331 -31.09 -1.21 -0.08
CA ASP A 331 -31.68 -1.82 -1.28
C ASP A 331 -30.70 -1.72 -2.45
N PRO A 332 -30.47 -2.83 -3.18
CA PRO A 332 -29.61 -2.78 -4.35
C PRO A 332 -30.18 -1.76 -5.35
N ASP A 333 -29.31 -0.86 -5.84
CA ASP A 333 -29.66 0.09 -6.88
C ASP A 333 -30.34 -0.64 -8.05
N PRO A 334 -31.54 -0.22 -8.47
CA PRO A 334 -32.24 -0.82 -9.63
C PRO A 334 -31.39 -0.89 -10.91
N ALA A 335 -30.33 -0.06 -11.01
CA ALA A 335 -29.36 -0.14 -12.10
C ALA A 335 -28.40 -1.34 -11.97
N GLN A 336 -28.16 -1.87 -10.78
CA GLN A 336 -27.36 -3.10 -10.57
C GLN A 336 -28.18 -4.36 -10.95
N GLU A 337 -29.48 -4.39 -10.65
CA GLU A 337 -30.37 -5.47 -11.08
C GLU A 337 -30.46 -5.57 -12.60
N LYS A 338 -30.46 -4.44 -13.33
CA LYS A 338 -30.46 -4.46 -14.80
C LYS A 338 -29.15 -4.94 -15.41
N ARG A 339 -28.01 -4.64 -14.79
CA ARG A 339 -26.68 -5.11 -15.29
C ARG A 339 -26.49 -6.62 -15.12
N THR A 340 -27.07 -7.23 -14.08
CA THR A 340 -27.09 -8.68 -13.90
C THR A 340 -28.09 -9.39 -14.80
N ALA A 341 -29.17 -8.72 -15.19
CA ALA A 341 -30.19 -9.26 -16.09
C ALA A 341 -29.79 -9.20 -17.59
N ASP A 342 -28.93 -8.25 -17.97
CA ASP A 342 -28.46 -8.04 -19.36
C ASP A 342 -27.17 -8.79 -19.73
N GLN A 343 -26.63 -9.62 -18.85
CA GLN A 343 -25.53 -10.52 -19.25
C GLN A 343 -26.11 -11.64 -20.13
N PRO A 344 -25.69 -11.73 -21.42
CA PRO A 344 -26.17 -12.80 -22.28
C PRO A 344 -25.74 -14.16 -21.71
N GLU A 345 -26.72 -15.07 -21.50
CA GLU A 345 -26.45 -16.47 -21.23
C GLU A 345 -25.42 -16.95 -22.26
N ALA A 346 -24.28 -17.42 -21.81
CA ALA A 346 -23.31 -18.08 -22.68
C ALA A 346 -23.98 -19.29 -23.30
N VAL A 347 -24.41 -19.16 -24.54
CA VAL A 347 -24.90 -20.26 -25.34
C VAL A 347 -23.74 -21.21 -25.56
N HIS A 348 -23.75 -22.33 -24.84
CA HIS A 348 -22.91 -23.46 -25.16
C HIS A 348 -23.35 -24.03 -26.50
N ALA A 349 -22.50 -23.89 -27.53
CA ALA A 349 -22.52 -24.65 -28.77
C ALA A 349 -21.28 -25.54 -28.83
#